data_914e93052e41b9f12aef198a53db35b7
#
_entry.id   914e93052e41b9f12aef198a53db35b7
#
_cell.length_a   1.000
_cell.length_b   1.000
_cell.length_c   1.000
_cell.angle_alpha   90.00
_cell.angle_beta   90.00
_cell.angle_gamma   90.00
#
_symmetry.space_group_name_H-M   'P 1'
#
loop_
_entity.id
_entity.type
_entity.pdbx_description
1 polymer ?
#
loop_
_entity_poly.entity_id
_entity_poly.type
_entity_poly.pdbx_seq_one_letter_code
_entity_poly.pdbx_strand_id
1 'polypeptide(L)'
;MAVREIKRKISFLRQWLRRQRHRHFPDLETRRYREWIARHVHERSEIYTAPVPSGLLSILTAVWDGSPANYLQALANSIQLQNAEGACEWVILDNGCARREIQDCLHRLRERPWIRVYRSEENLGIIRGLRFCLERAATRYVLPVDGDDQLYPDALKVVATHIKRSGYPPILYTDEDKISDTGVSQPYFKPDWDPVLLGNLAYIAHLGVIDRQESLRLGAYCDSVAEGSPDWELFLRFAAAGHAAVHIPEVVYNWRMHSTSTAEDAESKSYVMRSQTAVLSNFLMARGLAERFSIENSPFFPGAPHWHLARRHTDPKPMTCILLTQDGASQPRFREVGSYPAASVIRVDLRSDPRSLASLAGELASREELLCFMREDLAIENADWGWEALGLFELFPDTVMLGGLIRNETGEILEAGLQLGYRGACGSPDRGRKRSDPGYFGQAWKQRSVSAVSLHCAVVKPTFLLETLQQLPPGASLPFLGAWLGAYALRKGGRVVYSPFLGGACNTAWNASITIDEENLFTSLNRDILPDRRYYPKPFSLREGYVLDSHEPAVT
;
A
#
# COMPACT_ATOMS: atom_id res chain seq x y z
N MET A 1 0.02 37.42 10.10
CA MET A 1 0.78 36.83 8.99
C MET A 1 2.23 36.50 9.33
N ALA A 2 3.08 37.45 9.70
CA ALA A 2 4.53 37.22 9.91
C ALA A 2 4.91 36.10 10.92
N VAL A 3 4.26 36.04 12.09
CA VAL A 3 4.59 35.02 13.12
C VAL A 3 4.30 33.58 12.66
N ARG A 4 3.30 33.38 11.83
CA ARG A 4 2.91 32.07 11.31
C ARG A 4 3.85 31.60 10.20
N GLU A 5 4.25 32.51 9.34
CA GLU A 5 5.26 32.23 8.31
C GLU A 5 6.61 31.88 8.93
N ILE A 6 6.99 32.52 10.03
CA ILE A 6 8.17 32.20 10.81
C ILE A 6 8.03 30.79 11.45
N LYS A 7 6.90 30.47 12.08
CA LYS A 7 6.66 29.12 12.64
C LYS A 7 6.70 28.03 11.55
N ARG A 8 6.16 28.32 10.37
CA ARG A 8 6.15 27.41 9.21
C ARG A 8 7.56 27.19 8.66
N LYS A 9 8.37 28.26 8.55
CA LYS A 9 9.79 28.17 8.16
C LYS A 9 10.64 27.44 9.19
N ILE A 10 10.40 27.67 10.49
CA ILE A 10 11.10 26.94 11.58
C ILE A 10 10.71 25.46 11.58
N SER A 11 9.44 25.12 11.38
CA SER A 11 8.99 23.73 11.26
C SER A 11 9.63 23.02 10.07
N PHE A 12 9.71 23.73 8.92
CA PHE A 12 10.37 23.22 7.71
C PHE A 12 11.87 22.99 7.92
N LEU A 13 12.57 23.95 8.55
CA LEU A 13 14.01 23.83 8.86
C LEU A 13 14.28 22.68 9.83
N ARG A 14 13.44 22.50 10.86
CA ARG A 14 13.55 21.38 11.79
C ARG A 14 13.35 20.04 11.08
N GLN A 15 12.39 19.95 10.17
CA GLN A 15 12.16 18.74 9.36
C GLN A 15 13.33 18.46 8.42
N TRP A 16 13.87 19.49 7.76
CA TRP A 16 15.04 19.35 6.91
C TRP A 16 16.27 18.87 7.69
N LEU A 17 16.56 19.49 8.87
CA LEU A 17 17.66 19.09 9.75
C LEU A 17 17.51 17.65 10.26
N ARG A 18 16.29 17.23 10.62
CA ARG A 18 16.01 15.84 11.01
C ARG A 18 16.26 14.86 9.85
N ARG A 19 15.78 15.17 8.64
CA ARG A 19 16.03 14.33 7.45
C ARG A 19 17.54 14.20 7.15
N GLN A 20 18.32 15.28 7.29
CA GLN A 20 19.77 15.19 7.16
C GLN A 20 20.38 14.30 8.24
N ARG A 21 19.91 14.42 9.48
CA ARG A 21 20.37 13.60 10.60
C ARG A 21 20.06 12.10 10.40
N HIS A 22 18.88 11.76 9.90
CA HIS A 22 18.50 10.37 9.57
C HIS A 22 19.35 9.78 8.43
N ARG A 23 19.71 10.58 7.44
CA ARG A 23 20.63 10.16 6.37
C ARG A 23 22.04 9.85 6.85
N HIS A 24 22.52 10.57 7.86
CA HIS A 24 23.89 10.41 8.37
C HIS A 24 24.00 9.44 9.55
N PHE A 25 22.88 9.01 10.14
CA PHE A 25 22.85 8.12 11.30
C PHE A 25 21.78 7.05 11.15
N PRO A 26 21.93 6.09 10.19
CA PRO A 26 20.96 5.00 9.99
C PRO A 26 20.79 4.14 11.25
N ASP A 27 21.82 3.98 12.08
CA ASP A 27 21.75 3.25 13.35
C ASP A 27 20.76 3.85 14.36
N LEU A 28 20.50 5.15 14.27
CA LEU A 28 19.56 5.81 15.17
C LEU A 28 18.09 5.41 14.89
N GLU A 29 17.72 5.22 13.63
CA GLU A 29 16.36 4.74 13.26
C GLU A 29 16.17 3.29 13.71
N THR A 30 17.14 2.45 13.45
CA THR A 30 17.14 1.05 13.88
C THR A 30 17.05 0.94 15.41
N ARG A 31 17.79 1.76 16.15
CA ARG A 31 17.73 1.78 17.61
C ARG A 31 16.35 2.22 18.12
N ARG A 32 15.79 3.29 17.57
CA ARG A 32 14.46 3.77 17.91
C ARG A 32 13.38 2.73 17.62
N TYR A 33 13.52 2.04 16.50
CA TYR A 33 12.60 0.96 16.17
C TYR A 33 12.71 -0.19 17.17
N ARG A 34 13.90 -0.61 17.56
CA ARG A 34 14.10 -1.67 18.57
C ARG A 34 13.51 -1.30 19.93
N GLU A 35 13.69 -0.06 20.35
CA GLU A 35 13.09 0.44 21.59
C GLU A 35 11.54 0.49 21.48
N TRP A 36 11.03 0.92 20.33
CA TRP A 36 9.59 0.96 20.05
C TRP A 36 8.98 -0.44 20.02
N ILE A 37 9.53 -1.38 19.22
CA ILE A 37 8.97 -2.72 19.06
C ILE A 37 9.01 -3.53 20.37
N ALA A 38 10.07 -3.41 21.17
CA ALA A 38 10.16 -4.09 22.46
C ALA A 38 9.06 -3.63 23.43
N ARG A 39 8.77 -2.32 23.49
CA ARG A 39 7.66 -1.77 24.27
C ARG A 39 6.31 -2.22 23.69
N HIS A 40 6.14 -2.11 22.38
CA HIS A 40 4.91 -2.46 21.67
C HIS A 40 4.53 -3.93 21.86
N VAL A 41 5.48 -4.86 21.76
CA VAL A 41 5.24 -6.29 22.03
C VAL A 41 4.81 -6.52 23.47
N HIS A 42 5.41 -5.81 24.43
CA HIS A 42 5.01 -5.90 25.82
C HIS A 42 3.57 -5.40 26.05
N GLU A 43 3.23 -4.20 25.58
CA GLU A 43 1.91 -3.59 25.73
C GLU A 43 0.82 -4.43 25.05
N ARG A 44 1.05 -4.90 23.82
CA ARG A 44 0.07 -5.73 23.10
C ARG A 44 -0.12 -7.12 23.72
N SER A 45 0.88 -7.67 24.42
CA SER A 45 0.73 -8.94 25.12
C SER A 45 -0.31 -8.89 26.25
N GLU A 46 -0.56 -7.71 26.81
CA GLU A 46 -1.62 -7.46 27.81
C GLU A 46 -3.01 -7.37 27.18
N ILE A 47 -3.09 -7.06 25.87
CA ILE A 47 -4.33 -6.88 25.12
C ILE A 47 -4.77 -8.19 24.45
N TYR A 48 -3.82 -8.89 23.83
CA TYR A 48 -4.09 -10.15 23.13
C TYR A 48 -3.94 -11.36 24.08
N THR A 49 -4.80 -11.41 25.09
CA THR A 49 -4.74 -12.45 26.14
C THR A 49 -5.56 -13.71 25.82
N ALA A 50 -6.54 -13.60 24.90
CA ALA A 50 -7.41 -14.72 24.56
C ALA A 50 -6.61 -15.88 23.97
N PRO A 51 -6.89 -17.14 24.38
CA PRO A 51 -6.23 -18.30 23.81
C PRO A 51 -6.60 -18.49 22.33
N VAL A 52 -5.69 -19.08 21.58
CA VAL A 52 -5.96 -19.47 20.19
C VAL A 52 -6.98 -20.62 20.19
N PRO A 53 -8.13 -20.48 19.49
CA PRO A 53 -9.09 -21.58 19.43
C PRO A 53 -8.51 -22.80 18.71
N SER A 54 -8.71 -23.99 19.28
CA SER A 54 -8.31 -25.24 18.61
C SER A 54 -9.06 -25.39 17.27
N GLY A 55 -8.34 -25.85 16.25
CA GLY A 55 -8.90 -26.02 14.90
C GLY A 55 -9.05 -24.73 14.08
N LEU A 56 -8.56 -23.60 14.59
CA LEU A 56 -8.66 -22.31 13.87
C LEU A 56 -7.50 -22.12 12.90
N LEU A 57 -6.24 -22.37 13.32
CA LEU A 57 -5.03 -22.01 12.58
C LEU A 57 -4.15 -23.22 12.25
N SER A 58 -3.64 -23.29 11.01
CA SER A 58 -2.52 -24.14 10.61
C SER A 58 -1.41 -23.30 10.00
N ILE A 59 -0.18 -23.51 10.43
CA ILE A 59 1.02 -22.97 9.77
C ILE A 59 1.40 -23.94 8.65
N LEU A 60 1.79 -23.39 7.48
CA LEU A 60 2.24 -24.16 6.32
C LEU A 60 3.70 -23.83 6.02
N THR A 61 4.58 -24.83 5.94
CA THR A 61 5.99 -24.61 5.61
C THR A 61 6.48 -25.68 4.65
N ALA A 62 7.06 -25.28 3.52
CA ALA A 62 7.77 -26.16 2.60
C ALA A 62 9.29 -25.99 2.83
N VAL A 63 9.97 -27.02 3.32
CA VAL A 63 11.39 -27.00 3.66
C VAL A 63 12.19 -27.66 2.55
N TRP A 64 13.27 -27.05 2.10
CA TRP A 64 14.17 -27.55 1.07
C TRP A 64 15.64 -27.45 1.49
N ASP A 65 16.57 -28.05 0.75
CA ASP A 65 17.99 -28.09 1.10
C ASP A 65 18.68 -26.70 1.19
N GLY A 66 18.09 -25.66 0.60
CA GLY A 66 18.59 -24.29 0.75
C GLY A 66 18.25 -23.63 2.09
N SER A 67 17.32 -24.21 2.88
CA SER A 67 16.96 -23.69 4.20
C SER A 67 17.97 -24.13 5.25
N PRO A 68 18.70 -23.21 5.93
CA PRO A 68 19.61 -23.61 6.99
C PRO A 68 18.86 -24.22 8.19
N ALA A 69 19.35 -25.36 8.69
CA ALA A 69 18.69 -26.11 9.78
C ALA A 69 18.56 -25.30 11.09
N ASN A 70 19.52 -24.42 11.38
CA ASN A 70 19.44 -23.52 12.54
C ASN A 70 18.33 -22.49 12.42
N TYR A 71 17.95 -22.05 11.21
CA TYR A 71 16.82 -21.14 11.00
C TYR A 71 15.49 -21.88 11.14
N LEU A 72 15.38 -23.08 10.58
CA LEU A 72 14.21 -23.94 10.83
C LEU A 72 14.01 -24.23 12.32
N GLN A 73 15.10 -24.45 13.08
CA GLN A 73 15.03 -24.61 14.54
C GLN A 73 14.60 -23.31 15.23
N ALA A 74 15.04 -22.13 14.74
CA ALA A 74 14.62 -20.83 15.28
C ALA A 74 13.13 -20.57 15.04
N LEU A 75 12.61 -20.89 13.84
CA LEU A 75 11.17 -20.88 13.55
C LEU A 75 10.42 -21.82 14.50
N ALA A 76 10.88 -23.05 14.65
CA ALA A 76 10.25 -24.02 15.55
C ALA A 76 10.16 -23.51 16.99
N ASN A 77 11.22 -22.89 17.49
CA ASN A 77 11.25 -22.29 18.83
C ASN A 77 10.23 -21.15 18.95
N SER A 78 10.14 -20.28 17.94
CA SER A 78 9.20 -19.13 17.94
C SER A 78 7.73 -19.59 17.95
N ILE A 79 7.41 -20.66 17.22
CA ILE A 79 6.07 -21.25 17.22
C ILE A 79 5.80 -21.94 18.56
N GLN A 80 6.75 -22.73 19.07
CA GLN A 80 6.57 -23.46 20.33
C GLN A 80 6.32 -22.56 21.52
N LEU A 81 6.99 -21.41 21.62
CA LEU A 81 6.80 -20.45 22.71
C LEU A 81 5.35 -19.99 22.86
N GLN A 82 4.59 -19.92 21.77
CA GLN A 82 3.22 -19.43 21.74
C GLN A 82 2.17 -20.53 21.52
N ASN A 83 2.59 -21.77 21.23
CA ASN A 83 1.73 -22.91 20.94
C ASN A 83 2.00 -24.10 21.87
N ALA A 84 2.32 -23.83 23.15
CA ALA A 84 2.64 -24.90 24.12
C ALA A 84 1.52 -25.92 24.29
N GLU A 85 0.26 -25.50 24.16
CA GLU A 85 -0.93 -26.34 24.28
C GLU A 85 -1.32 -27.05 22.95
N GLY A 86 -0.60 -26.77 21.84
CA GLY A 86 -0.87 -27.38 20.52
C GLY A 86 -2.19 -26.95 19.87
N ALA A 87 -2.69 -25.76 20.18
CA ALA A 87 -3.92 -25.23 19.62
C ALA A 87 -3.83 -24.91 18.11
N CYS A 88 -2.63 -24.57 17.64
CA CYS A 88 -2.31 -24.35 16.23
C CYS A 88 -1.61 -25.60 15.65
N GLU A 89 -2.07 -26.06 14.50
CA GLU A 89 -1.42 -27.12 13.73
C GLU A 89 -0.23 -26.56 12.93
N TRP A 90 0.82 -27.36 12.74
CA TRP A 90 1.90 -27.04 11.83
C TRP A 90 2.09 -28.15 10.81
N VAL A 91 1.80 -27.88 9.54
CA VAL A 91 1.98 -28.77 8.40
C VAL A 91 3.30 -28.45 7.72
N ILE A 92 4.25 -29.34 7.77
CA ILE A 92 5.57 -29.23 7.16
C ILE A 92 5.71 -30.22 6.01
N LEU A 93 6.16 -29.74 4.86
CA LEU A 93 6.64 -30.59 3.78
C LEU A 93 8.17 -30.59 3.81
N ASP A 94 8.75 -31.78 4.04
CA ASP A 94 10.13 -32.11 3.67
C ASP A 94 10.16 -32.25 2.14
N ASN A 95 10.58 -31.19 1.47
CA ASN A 95 10.49 -31.02 0.02
C ASN A 95 11.75 -31.57 -0.68
N GLY A 96 12.00 -32.86 -0.50
CA GLY A 96 13.12 -33.59 -1.08
C GLY A 96 14.48 -33.29 -0.43
N CYS A 97 14.51 -32.92 0.87
CA CYS A 97 15.77 -32.63 1.55
C CYS A 97 16.71 -33.82 1.63
N ALA A 98 17.97 -33.64 1.22
CA ALA A 98 19.05 -34.60 1.34
C ALA A 98 19.99 -34.29 2.52
N ARG A 99 20.05 -33.05 2.99
CA ARG A 99 20.94 -32.60 4.07
C ARG A 99 20.55 -33.22 5.41
N ARG A 100 21.48 -33.91 6.04
CA ARG A 100 21.26 -34.63 7.31
C ARG A 100 20.80 -33.69 8.43
N GLU A 101 21.37 -32.51 8.55
CA GLU A 101 21.01 -31.55 9.62
C GLU A 101 19.54 -31.12 9.54
N ILE A 102 18.99 -31.01 8.32
CA ILE A 102 17.59 -30.67 8.10
C ILE A 102 16.71 -31.87 8.45
N GLN A 103 17.09 -33.08 8.01
CA GLN A 103 16.37 -34.29 8.31
C GLN A 103 16.32 -34.57 9.82
N ASP A 104 17.45 -34.39 10.52
CA ASP A 104 17.52 -34.55 11.98
C ASP A 104 16.63 -33.50 12.70
N CYS A 105 16.57 -32.27 12.19
CA CYS A 105 15.65 -31.23 12.71
C CYS A 105 14.19 -31.66 12.50
N LEU A 106 13.81 -32.02 11.29
CA LEU A 106 12.45 -32.48 10.97
C LEU A 106 12.04 -33.71 11.76
N HIS A 107 12.98 -34.66 12.00
CA HIS A 107 12.73 -35.85 12.82
C HIS A 107 12.35 -35.47 14.26
N ARG A 108 13.09 -34.53 14.89
CA ARG A 108 12.76 -34.06 16.25
C ARG A 108 11.40 -33.33 16.29
N LEU A 109 11.04 -32.57 15.22
CA LEU A 109 9.77 -31.90 15.15
C LEU A 109 8.57 -32.85 15.11
N ARG A 110 8.70 -34.02 14.47
CA ARG A 110 7.65 -35.06 14.43
C ARG A 110 7.22 -35.58 15.79
N GLU A 111 8.03 -35.45 16.82
CA GLU A 111 7.71 -35.93 18.17
C GLU A 111 6.56 -35.10 18.82
N ARG A 112 6.21 -33.98 18.24
CA ARG A 112 5.14 -33.12 18.75
C ARG A 112 3.81 -33.42 18.08
N PRO A 113 2.72 -33.69 18.83
CA PRO A 113 1.45 -34.18 18.28
C PRO A 113 0.74 -33.18 17.37
N TRP A 114 1.05 -31.86 17.49
CA TRP A 114 0.49 -30.82 16.68
C TRP A 114 1.33 -30.49 15.43
N ILE A 115 2.47 -31.16 15.20
CA ILE A 115 3.31 -31.02 14.00
C ILE A 115 3.15 -32.22 13.11
N ARG A 116 2.75 -31.99 11.87
CA ARG A 116 2.67 -33.03 10.84
C ARG A 116 3.72 -32.79 9.78
N VAL A 117 4.73 -33.66 9.74
CA VAL A 117 5.81 -33.63 8.74
C VAL A 117 5.57 -34.69 7.69
N TYR A 118 5.36 -34.25 6.47
CA TYR A 118 5.27 -35.11 5.28
C TYR A 118 6.58 -35.03 4.51
N ARG A 119 6.87 -36.05 3.68
CA ARG A 119 8.07 -36.09 2.84
C ARG A 119 7.69 -36.31 1.39
N SER A 120 8.32 -35.55 0.50
CA SER A 120 8.38 -35.79 -0.94
C SER A 120 9.74 -36.39 -1.30
N GLU A 121 9.79 -37.29 -2.27
CA GLU A 121 11.04 -37.84 -2.79
C GLU A 121 11.84 -36.83 -3.63
N GLU A 122 11.16 -35.87 -4.23
CA GLU A 122 11.73 -34.80 -5.05
C GLU A 122 11.34 -33.44 -4.54
N ASN A 123 12.10 -32.41 -4.90
CA ASN A 123 11.72 -30.99 -4.65
C ASN A 123 10.58 -30.59 -5.61
N LEU A 124 9.41 -30.37 -5.05
CA LEU A 124 8.20 -29.97 -5.79
C LEU A 124 8.19 -28.48 -6.20
N GLY A 125 9.14 -27.68 -5.73
CA GLY A 125 9.09 -26.23 -5.79
C GLY A 125 8.19 -25.62 -4.72
N ILE A 126 8.07 -24.29 -4.70
CA ILE A 126 7.32 -23.59 -3.64
C ILE A 126 5.81 -23.69 -3.87
N ILE A 127 5.33 -23.52 -5.10
CA ILE A 127 3.89 -23.55 -5.44
C ILE A 127 3.30 -24.93 -5.12
N ARG A 128 3.84 -26.00 -5.67
CA ARG A 128 3.32 -27.35 -5.40
C ARG A 128 3.54 -27.78 -3.95
N GLY A 129 4.62 -27.30 -3.32
CA GLY A 129 4.89 -27.54 -1.91
C GLY A 129 3.84 -26.89 -1.00
N LEU A 130 3.51 -25.62 -1.21
CA LEU A 130 2.46 -24.94 -0.46
C LEU A 130 1.07 -25.51 -0.75
N ARG A 131 0.79 -25.89 -2.01
CA ARG A 131 -0.45 -26.60 -2.36
C ARG A 131 -0.58 -27.91 -1.61
N PHE A 132 0.49 -28.69 -1.54
CA PHE A 132 0.54 -29.96 -0.80
C PHE A 132 0.20 -29.74 0.68
N CYS A 133 0.78 -28.72 1.31
CA CYS A 133 0.50 -28.36 2.71
C CYS A 133 -0.94 -27.87 2.90
N LEU A 134 -1.44 -27.00 2.00
CA LEU A 134 -2.80 -26.45 2.02
C LEU A 134 -3.86 -27.57 2.00
N GLU A 135 -3.70 -28.57 1.15
CA GLU A 135 -4.62 -29.71 1.04
C GLU A 135 -4.66 -30.56 2.31
N ARG A 136 -3.55 -30.62 3.04
CA ARG A 136 -3.39 -31.46 4.24
C ARG A 136 -3.68 -30.74 5.56
N ALA A 137 -3.75 -29.42 5.54
CA ALA A 137 -4.16 -28.64 6.71
C ALA A 137 -5.59 -29.01 7.11
N ALA A 138 -5.85 -29.09 8.42
CA ALA A 138 -7.16 -29.51 8.95
C ALA A 138 -7.99 -28.34 9.49
N THR A 139 -7.41 -27.13 9.60
CA THR A 139 -8.05 -25.97 10.23
C THR A 139 -8.68 -25.04 9.21
N ARG A 140 -9.45 -24.07 9.72
CA ARG A 140 -10.14 -23.12 8.86
C ARG A 140 -9.20 -22.13 8.19
N TYR A 141 -8.21 -21.60 8.90
CA TYR A 141 -7.25 -20.64 8.36
C TYR A 141 -5.87 -21.25 8.26
N VAL A 142 -5.14 -20.88 7.23
CA VAL A 142 -3.77 -21.28 7.01
C VAL A 142 -2.85 -20.06 6.89
N LEU A 143 -1.63 -20.22 7.40
CA LEU A 143 -0.58 -19.22 7.47
C LEU A 143 0.67 -19.77 6.77
N PRO A 144 0.98 -19.40 5.51
CA PRO A 144 2.25 -19.71 4.90
C PRO A 144 3.38 -19.01 5.65
N VAL A 145 4.38 -19.77 6.08
CA VAL A 145 5.56 -19.25 6.80
C VAL A 145 6.79 -19.93 6.24
N ASP A 146 7.78 -19.14 5.83
CA ASP A 146 9.04 -19.64 5.30
C ASP A 146 9.89 -20.29 6.39
N GLY A 147 10.64 -21.35 6.01
CA GLY A 147 11.39 -22.18 6.97
C GLY A 147 12.57 -21.49 7.64
N ASP A 148 12.96 -20.32 7.15
CA ASP A 148 14.08 -19.51 7.65
C ASP A 148 13.64 -18.25 8.42
N ASP A 149 12.34 -17.98 8.49
CA ASP A 149 11.77 -16.81 9.16
C ASP A 149 11.40 -17.07 10.63
N GLN A 150 10.79 -16.10 11.29
CA GLN A 150 10.34 -16.21 12.69
C GLN A 150 9.01 -15.47 12.91
N LEU A 151 8.26 -15.90 13.94
CA LEU A 151 7.08 -15.21 14.42
C LEU A 151 7.35 -14.52 15.76
N TYR A 152 6.74 -13.38 15.99
CA TYR A 152 6.71 -12.76 17.32
C TYR A 152 5.97 -13.65 18.34
N PRO A 153 6.29 -13.56 19.65
CA PRO A 153 5.79 -14.51 20.66
C PRO A 153 4.27 -14.57 20.83
N ASP A 154 3.54 -13.55 20.36
CA ASP A 154 2.09 -13.39 20.47
C ASP A 154 1.37 -13.43 19.12
N ALA A 155 2.09 -13.70 18.02
CA ALA A 155 1.59 -13.64 16.64
C ALA A 155 0.28 -14.42 16.44
N LEU A 156 0.20 -15.66 16.93
CA LEU A 156 -0.98 -16.51 16.77
C LEU A 156 -2.20 -15.96 17.51
N LYS A 157 -2.02 -15.36 18.70
CA LYS A 157 -3.10 -14.72 19.47
C LYS A 157 -3.60 -13.45 18.80
N VAL A 158 -2.68 -12.63 18.27
CA VAL A 158 -3.01 -11.44 17.49
C VAL A 158 -3.86 -11.82 16.28
N VAL A 159 -3.39 -12.77 15.47
CA VAL A 159 -4.09 -13.27 14.28
C VAL A 159 -5.47 -13.84 14.64
N ALA A 160 -5.56 -14.73 15.62
CA ALA A 160 -6.83 -15.34 16.01
C ALA A 160 -7.85 -14.30 16.50
N THR A 161 -7.38 -13.29 17.24
CA THR A 161 -8.23 -12.20 17.72
C THR A 161 -8.78 -11.36 16.58
N HIS A 162 -7.93 -11.00 15.61
CA HIS A 162 -8.35 -10.20 14.44
C HIS A 162 -9.28 -10.98 13.52
N ILE A 163 -9.05 -12.28 13.28
CA ILE A 163 -9.99 -13.13 12.52
C ILE A 163 -11.40 -13.01 13.13
N LYS A 164 -11.50 -13.16 14.46
CA LYS A 164 -12.79 -13.10 15.15
C LYS A 164 -13.42 -11.70 15.11
N ARG A 165 -12.62 -10.66 15.41
CA ARG A 165 -13.09 -9.25 15.42
C ARG A 165 -13.60 -8.78 14.05
N SER A 166 -12.97 -9.26 12.97
CA SER A 166 -13.32 -8.90 11.60
C SER A 166 -14.40 -9.79 10.97
N GLY A 167 -15.04 -10.66 11.74
CA GLY A 167 -16.14 -11.50 11.26
C GLY A 167 -15.70 -12.63 10.32
N TYR A 168 -14.50 -13.17 10.53
CA TYR A 168 -13.94 -14.29 9.76
C TYR A 168 -13.79 -14.00 8.26
N PRO A 169 -13.07 -12.96 7.85
CA PRO A 169 -12.87 -12.62 6.45
C PRO A 169 -12.01 -13.68 5.74
N PRO A 170 -12.14 -13.84 4.42
CA PRO A 170 -11.42 -14.89 3.68
C PRO A 170 -9.91 -14.67 3.62
N ILE A 171 -9.43 -13.43 3.82
CA ILE A 171 -8.02 -13.09 3.72
C ILE A 171 -7.67 -11.90 4.64
N LEU A 172 -6.57 -12.06 5.38
CA LEU A 172 -5.98 -11.01 6.20
C LEU A 172 -4.47 -10.96 5.95
N TYR A 173 -3.80 -9.88 6.37
CA TYR A 173 -2.35 -9.76 6.35
C TYR A 173 -1.86 -8.87 7.48
N THR A 174 -0.58 -9.03 7.86
CA THR A 174 0.03 -8.32 8.98
C THR A 174 1.17 -7.41 8.52
N ASP A 175 1.68 -6.61 9.43
CA ASP A 175 2.96 -5.92 9.28
C ASP A 175 4.13 -6.88 9.54
N GLU A 176 5.32 -6.50 9.06
CA GLU A 176 6.54 -7.29 9.19
C GLU A 176 7.74 -6.40 9.50
N ASP A 177 8.80 -7.00 9.99
CA ASP A 177 10.14 -6.40 10.02
C ASP A 177 11.20 -7.38 9.52
N LYS A 178 12.45 -6.96 9.51
CA LYS A 178 13.56 -7.81 9.11
C LYS A 178 14.39 -8.22 10.31
N ILE A 179 14.79 -9.49 10.34
CA ILE A 179 15.70 -10.02 11.36
C ILE A 179 17.03 -10.45 10.75
N SER A 180 18.13 -10.14 11.44
CA SER A 180 19.48 -10.57 11.10
C SER A 180 20.24 -10.94 12.38
N ASP A 181 21.52 -11.31 12.26
CA ASP A 181 22.38 -11.58 13.42
C ASP A 181 22.54 -10.36 14.34
N THR A 182 22.31 -9.15 13.84
CA THR A 182 22.36 -7.91 14.61
C THR A 182 21.04 -7.53 15.28
N GLY A 183 19.98 -8.34 15.08
CA GLY A 183 18.62 -8.12 15.61
C GLY A 183 17.65 -7.56 14.57
N VAL A 184 16.50 -7.07 15.04
CA VAL A 184 15.41 -6.58 14.18
C VAL A 184 15.65 -5.17 13.65
N SER A 185 15.15 -4.90 12.44
CA SER A 185 15.31 -3.63 11.73
C SER A 185 14.28 -3.48 10.60
N GLN A 186 14.25 -2.33 9.95
CA GLN A 186 13.49 -2.07 8.72
C GLN A 186 12.02 -2.54 8.78
N PRO A 187 11.20 -2.05 9.73
CA PRO A 187 9.80 -2.40 9.79
C PRO A 187 9.07 -1.97 8.53
N TYR A 188 8.21 -2.84 8.03
CA TYR A 188 7.24 -2.48 7.00
C TYR A 188 5.84 -2.42 7.62
N PHE A 189 5.45 -1.22 8.03
CA PHE A 189 4.07 -0.90 8.39
C PHE A 189 3.29 -0.70 7.10
N LYS A 190 2.38 -1.60 6.84
CA LYS A 190 1.63 -1.64 5.59
C LYS A 190 0.41 -0.71 5.65
N PRO A 191 -0.08 -0.21 4.52
CA PRO A 191 -1.39 0.44 4.48
C PRO A 191 -2.51 -0.58 4.68
N ASP A 192 -3.72 -0.12 4.97
CA ASP A 192 -4.93 -0.92 4.79
C ASP A 192 -5.08 -1.36 3.33
N TRP A 193 -6.04 -2.24 3.06
CA TRP A 193 -6.23 -2.84 1.73
C TRP A 193 -6.17 -1.82 0.59
N ASP A 194 -5.13 -1.94 -0.21
CA ASP A 194 -4.87 -1.09 -1.36
C ASP A 194 -4.63 -1.92 -2.63
N PRO A 195 -5.69 -2.23 -3.41
CA PRO A 195 -5.56 -2.99 -4.65
C PRO A 195 -4.77 -2.23 -5.72
N VAL A 196 -4.68 -0.89 -5.64
CA VAL A 196 -3.86 -0.08 -6.54
C VAL A 196 -2.39 -0.36 -6.30
N LEU A 197 -1.95 -0.30 -5.05
CA LEU A 197 -0.57 -0.63 -4.67
C LEU A 197 -0.26 -2.10 -4.97
N LEU A 198 -1.23 -3.02 -4.74
CA LEU A 198 -1.06 -4.45 -5.06
C LEU A 198 -0.81 -4.70 -6.56
N GLY A 199 -1.39 -3.89 -7.43
CA GLY A 199 -1.13 -3.94 -8.89
C GLY A 199 0.31 -3.55 -9.28
N ASN A 200 1.08 -2.92 -8.38
CA ASN A 200 2.47 -2.51 -8.61
C ASN A 200 3.50 -3.47 -8.02
N LEU A 201 3.19 -4.08 -6.87
CA LEU A 201 4.10 -4.97 -6.14
C LEU A 201 3.35 -5.83 -5.10
N ALA A 202 4.01 -6.91 -4.66
CA ALA A 202 3.55 -7.79 -3.60
C ALA A 202 3.76 -7.15 -2.21
N TYR A 203 3.03 -6.08 -1.86
CA TYR A 203 3.25 -5.36 -0.59
C TYR A 203 2.75 -6.10 0.66
N ILE A 204 1.85 -7.07 0.50
CA ILE A 204 1.22 -7.80 1.61
C ILE A 204 1.81 -9.21 1.86
N ALA A 205 2.92 -9.56 1.21
CA ALA A 205 3.67 -10.77 1.54
C ALA A 205 4.18 -10.69 2.99
N HIS A 206 4.05 -11.76 3.75
CA HIS A 206 4.35 -11.98 5.16
C HIS A 206 3.65 -11.02 6.16
N LEU A 207 2.82 -11.47 7.05
CA LEU A 207 2.22 -12.80 7.10
C LEU A 207 0.85 -12.75 6.42
N GLY A 208 0.62 -13.60 5.43
CA GLY A 208 -0.72 -13.84 4.88
C GLY A 208 -1.50 -14.81 5.77
N VAL A 209 -2.80 -14.55 5.98
CA VAL A 209 -3.73 -15.39 6.73
C VAL A 209 -4.95 -15.63 5.86
N ILE A 210 -5.16 -16.86 5.41
CA ILE A 210 -6.13 -17.15 4.37
C ILE A 210 -7.11 -18.26 4.80
N ASP A 211 -8.39 -18.09 4.46
CA ASP A 211 -9.39 -19.14 4.63
C ASP A 211 -9.06 -20.32 3.70
N ARG A 212 -8.88 -21.50 4.28
CA ARG A 212 -8.45 -22.69 3.57
C ARG A 212 -9.44 -23.13 2.49
N GLN A 213 -10.73 -23.12 2.80
CA GLN A 213 -11.74 -23.59 1.85
C GLN A 213 -11.85 -22.64 0.66
N GLU A 214 -11.84 -21.35 0.92
CA GLU A 214 -11.86 -20.34 -0.14
C GLU A 214 -10.58 -20.41 -1.01
N SER A 215 -9.41 -20.60 -0.40
CA SER A 215 -8.15 -20.80 -1.11
C SER A 215 -8.20 -22.01 -2.05
N LEU A 216 -8.74 -23.13 -1.58
CA LEU A 216 -8.93 -24.33 -2.40
C LEU A 216 -9.91 -24.11 -3.54
N ARG A 217 -11.03 -23.42 -3.26
CA ARG A 217 -12.07 -23.09 -4.24
C ARG A 217 -11.53 -22.19 -5.36
N LEU A 218 -10.70 -21.21 -4.99
CA LEU A 218 -10.07 -20.29 -5.95
C LEU A 218 -8.88 -20.91 -6.69
N GLY A 219 -8.42 -22.11 -6.32
CA GLY A 219 -7.26 -22.76 -6.93
C GLY A 219 -5.91 -22.13 -6.52
N ALA A 220 -5.80 -21.69 -5.27
CA ALA A 220 -4.54 -21.18 -4.72
C ALA A 220 -3.40 -22.20 -4.88
N TYR A 221 -2.22 -21.71 -5.25
CA TYR A 221 -1.01 -22.51 -5.46
C TYR A 221 -1.17 -23.63 -6.52
N CYS A 222 -1.99 -23.41 -7.56
CA CYS A 222 -2.15 -24.34 -8.68
C CYS A 222 -1.39 -23.89 -9.95
N ASP A 223 -0.99 -22.64 -10.03
CA ASP A 223 -0.37 -22.08 -11.22
C ASP A 223 1.16 -22.04 -11.09
N SER A 224 1.85 -22.93 -11.82
CA SER A 224 3.31 -23.02 -11.80
C SER A 224 4.04 -21.79 -12.32
N VAL A 225 3.38 -20.91 -13.08
CA VAL A 225 4.00 -19.64 -13.54
C VAL A 225 4.30 -18.70 -12.38
N ALA A 226 3.61 -18.87 -11.24
CA ALA A 226 3.78 -18.07 -10.04
C ALA A 226 4.94 -18.54 -9.13
N GLU A 227 5.75 -19.51 -9.53
CA GLU A 227 6.82 -20.11 -8.70
C GLU A 227 7.79 -19.06 -8.10
N GLY A 228 8.01 -17.95 -8.76
CA GLY A 228 8.83 -16.83 -8.25
C GLY A 228 8.06 -15.76 -7.45
N SER A 229 6.73 -15.91 -7.27
CA SER A 229 5.88 -14.91 -6.62
C SER A 229 4.56 -15.51 -6.10
N PRO A 230 4.63 -16.57 -5.28
CA PRO A 230 3.46 -17.34 -4.83
C PRO A 230 2.47 -16.48 -4.04
N ASP A 231 2.97 -15.59 -3.18
CA ASP A 231 2.13 -14.75 -2.33
C ASP A 231 1.40 -13.69 -3.15
N TRP A 232 2.10 -13.09 -4.12
CA TRP A 232 1.48 -12.06 -4.97
C TRP A 232 0.38 -12.65 -5.87
N GLU A 233 0.62 -13.84 -6.43
CA GLU A 233 -0.39 -14.56 -7.19
C GLU A 233 -1.63 -14.84 -6.34
N LEU A 234 -1.42 -15.35 -5.14
CA LEU A 234 -2.49 -15.64 -4.19
C LEU A 234 -3.35 -14.39 -3.92
N PHE A 235 -2.73 -13.27 -3.53
CA PHE A 235 -3.46 -12.06 -3.19
C PHE A 235 -4.16 -11.43 -4.41
N LEU A 236 -3.53 -11.45 -5.58
CA LEU A 236 -4.18 -10.99 -6.82
C LEU A 236 -5.34 -11.90 -7.24
N ARG A 237 -5.26 -13.20 -7.00
CA ARG A 237 -6.35 -14.16 -7.23
C ARG A 237 -7.56 -13.86 -6.34
N PHE A 238 -7.34 -13.60 -5.05
CA PHE A 238 -8.41 -13.16 -4.14
C PHE A 238 -8.99 -11.81 -4.57
N ALA A 239 -8.16 -10.85 -4.96
CA ALA A 239 -8.60 -9.54 -5.46
C ALA A 239 -9.44 -9.67 -6.75
N ALA A 240 -9.04 -10.54 -7.69
CA ALA A 240 -9.80 -10.80 -8.92
C ALA A 240 -11.16 -11.46 -8.63
N ALA A 241 -11.26 -12.24 -7.55
CA ALA A 241 -12.51 -12.84 -7.07
C ALA A 241 -13.39 -11.85 -6.26
N GLY A 242 -12.97 -10.59 -6.12
CA GLY A 242 -13.73 -9.54 -5.44
C GLY A 242 -13.52 -9.47 -3.91
N HIS A 243 -12.54 -10.20 -3.37
CA HIS A 243 -12.24 -10.14 -1.95
C HIS A 243 -11.31 -8.97 -1.62
N ALA A 244 -11.64 -8.24 -0.55
CA ALA A 244 -10.75 -7.27 0.07
C ALA A 244 -10.07 -7.92 1.29
N ALA A 245 -8.75 -7.77 1.40
CA ALA A 245 -8.03 -8.28 2.54
C ALA A 245 -8.17 -7.36 3.76
N VAL A 246 -8.21 -7.92 4.96
CA VAL A 246 -8.23 -7.17 6.21
C VAL A 246 -6.80 -7.00 6.72
N HIS A 247 -6.38 -5.78 6.95
CA HIS A 247 -5.09 -5.47 7.54
C HIS A 247 -5.11 -5.67 9.06
N ILE A 248 -4.11 -6.36 9.57
CA ILE A 248 -3.78 -6.46 10.99
C ILE A 248 -2.58 -5.54 11.21
N PRO A 249 -2.73 -4.33 11.76
CA PRO A 249 -1.67 -3.34 11.86
C PRO A 249 -0.70 -3.65 13.02
N GLU A 250 -0.18 -4.88 13.02
CA GLU A 250 0.71 -5.41 14.03
C GLU A 250 1.91 -6.10 13.39
N VAL A 251 3.12 -5.77 13.84
CA VAL A 251 4.35 -6.45 13.42
C VAL A 251 4.44 -7.79 14.15
N VAL A 252 4.11 -8.88 13.47
CA VAL A 252 4.09 -10.23 14.05
C VAL A 252 5.01 -11.22 13.30
N TYR A 253 5.66 -10.77 12.25
CA TYR A 253 6.51 -11.57 11.38
C TYR A 253 7.90 -10.96 11.23
N ASN A 254 8.95 -11.77 11.38
CA ASN A 254 10.34 -11.39 11.17
C ASN A 254 10.87 -12.04 9.90
N TRP A 255 11.01 -11.28 8.83
CA TRP A 255 11.63 -11.75 7.58
C TRP A 255 13.16 -11.79 7.72
N ARG A 256 13.74 -12.98 7.54
CA ARG A 256 15.18 -13.15 7.74
C ARG A 256 16.00 -12.68 6.56
N MET A 257 17.01 -11.88 6.88
CA MET A 257 18.02 -11.43 5.93
C MET A 257 19.26 -12.30 6.04
N HIS A 258 19.62 -12.99 4.95
CA HIS A 258 20.87 -13.77 4.85
C HIS A 258 21.44 -13.72 3.43
N SER A 259 22.74 -14.01 3.29
CA SER A 259 23.50 -13.86 2.05
C SER A 259 23.11 -14.81 0.90
N THR A 260 22.27 -15.82 1.19
CA THR A 260 21.76 -16.77 0.19
C THR A 260 20.28 -16.53 -0.16
N SER A 261 19.68 -15.44 0.32
CA SER A 261 18.32 -15.11 -0.05
C SER A 261 18.25 -14.71 -1.53
N THR A 262 17.19 -15.12 -2.22
CA THR A 262 16.96 -14.94 -3.67
C THR A 262 17.01 -13.50 -4.17
N ALA A 263 17.18 -12.53 -3.28
CA ALA A 263 17.20 -11.10 -3.58
C ALA A 263 18.50 -10.58 -4.24
N GLU A 264 19.60 -11.34 -4.22
CA GLU A 264 20.94 -10.84 -4.64
C GLU A 264 21.43 -11.35 -6.00
N ASP A 265 20.92 -12.48 -6.55
CA ASP A 265 21.39 -13.04 -7.80
C ASP A 265 20.67 -12.50 -9.04
N ALA A 266 21.41 -12.20 -10.11
CA ALA A 266 20.87 -11.66 -11.36
C ALA A 266 19.96 -12.67 -12.11
N GLU A 267 20.23 -13.98 -12.00
CA GLU A 267 19.38 -15.03 -12.60
C GLU A 267 18.07 -15.18 -11.83
N SER A 268 18.10 -15.13 -10.50
CA SER A 268 16.89 -15.11 -9.67
C SER A 268 16.04 -13.89 -9.95
N LYS A 269 16.61 -12.70 -10.18
CA LYS A 269 15.85 -11.49 -10.55
C LYS A 269 15.11 -11.67 -11.86
N SER A 270 15.74 -12.23 -12.89
CA SER A 270 15.08 -12.45 -14.18
C SER A 270 13.96 -13.48 -14.10
N TYR A 271 14.11 -14.50 -13.28
CA TYR A 271 13.09 -15.51 -12.98
C TYR A 271 11.89 -14.91 -12.24
N VAL A 272 12.13 -14.15 -11.18
CA VAL A 272 11.08 -13.46 -10.42
C VAL A 272 10.32 -12.49 -11.33
N MET A 273 11.00 -11.70 -12.15
CA MET A 273 10.33 -10.76 -13.06
C MET A 273 9.45 -11.48 -14.09
N ARG A 274 9.89 -12.60 -14.65
CA ARG A 274 9.05 -13.40 -15.58
C ARG A 274 7.81 -13.96 -14.88
N SER A 275 7.98 -14.49 -13.68
CA SER A 275 6.87 -14.98 -12.87
C SER A 275 5.86 -13.88 -12.57
N GLN A 276 6.32 -12.72 -12.14
CA GLN A 276 5.47 -11.56 -11.83
C GLN A 276 4.71 -11.03 -13.04
N THR A 277 5.36 -10.96 -14.23
CA THR A 277 4.67 -10.58 -15.46
C THR A 277 3.54 -11.57 -15.80
N ALA A 278 3.78 -12.87 -15.63
CA ALA A 278 2.77 -13.89 -15.89
C ALA A 278 1.61 -13.79 -14.87
N VAL A 279 1.92 -13.55 -13.59
CA VAL A 279 0.90 -13.34 -12.53
C VAL A 279 0.02 -12.13 -12.83
N LEU A 280 0.60 -10.99 -13.25
CA LEU A 280 -0.16 -9.81 -13.66
C LEU A 280 -0.99 -10.07 -14.93
N SER A 281 -0.46 -10.83 -15.90
CA SER A 281 -1.21 -11.23 -17.10
C SER A 281 -2.44 -12.04 -16.72
N ASN A 282 -2.31 -13.02 -15.82
CA ASN A 282 -3.44 -13.80 -15.30
C ASN A 282 -4.47 -12.93 -14.57
N PHE A 283 -4.00 -11.97 -13.77
CA PHE A 283 -4.89 -11.00 -13.10
C PHE A 283 -5.69 -10.16 -14.10
N LEU A 284 -5.05 -9.62 -15.15
CA LEU A 284 -5.73 -8.87 -16.20
C LEU A 284 -6.70 -9.75 -17.01
N MET A 285 -6.31 -10.98 -17.34
CA MET A 285 -7.19 -11.94 -18.03
C MET A 285 -8.43 -12.28 -17.20
N ALA A 286 -8.27 -12.58 -15.91
CA ALA A 286 -9.38 -12.88 -15.01
C ALA A 286 -10.40 -11.74 -14.89
N ARG A 287 -9.97 -10.51 -15.17
CA ARG A 287 -10.81 -9.30 -15.16
C ARG A 287 -11.31 -8.88 -16.54
N GLY A 288 -10.96 -9.59 -17.60
CA GLY A 288 -11.30 -9.22 -18.98
C GLY A 288 -10.60 -7.95 -19.48
N LEU A 289 -9.42 -7.62 -18.94
CA LEU A 289 -8.70 -6.39 -19.21
C LEU A 289 -7.38 -6.59 -20.00
N ALA A 290 -7.01 -7.82 -20.34
CA ALA A 290 -5.73 -8.14 -20.96
C ALA A 290 -5.47 -7.38 -22.28
N GLU A 291 -6.51 -7.18 -23.11
CA GLU A 291 -6.38 -6.46 -24.38
C GLU A 291 -6.26 -4.94 -24.23
N ARG A 292 -6.64 -4.42 -23.05
CA ARG A 292 -6.66 -2.98 -22.79
C ARG A 292 -5.41 -2.46 -22.11
N PHE A 293 -4.61 -3.34 -21.49
CA PHE A 293 -3.42 -2.95 -20.74
C PHE A 293 -2.17 -3.65 -21.23
N SER A 294 -1.02 -2.96 -21.11
CA SER A 294 0.32 -3.53 -21.17
C SER A 294 0.90 -3.61 -19.76
N ILE A 295 1.76 -4.61 -19.54
CA ILE A 295 2.50 -4.78 -18.29
C ILE A 295 3.92 -4.28 -18.55
N GLU A 296 4.30 -3.21 -17.88
CA GLU A 296 5.57 -2.53 -18.07
C GLU A 296 6.39 -2.52 -16.79
N ASN A 297 7.71 -2.60 -16.89
CA ASN A 297 8.55 -2.33 -15.73
C ASN A 297 8.51 -0.83 -15.44
N SER A 298 8.24 -0.46 -14.20
CA SER A 298 8.12 0.94 -13.82
C SER A 298 9.40 1.71 -14.11
N PRO A 299 9.34 2.83 -14.84
CA PRO A 299 10.50 3.64 -15.16
C PRO A 299 11.15 4.29 -13.91
N PHE A 300 10.44 4.33 -12.79
CA PHE A 300 10.98 4.79 -11.52
C PHE A 300 11.86 3.74 -10.83
N PHE A 301 11.73 2.46 -11.20
CA PHE A 301 12.46 1.32 -10.64
C PHE A 301 13.04 0.44 -11.76
N PRO A 302 13.91 0.95 -12.63
CA PRO A 302 14.39 0.21 -13.78
C PRO A 302 15.10 -1.08 -13.37
N GLY A 303 14.67 -2.21 -13.93
CA GLY A 303 15.24 -3.53 -13.65
C GLY A 303 14.92 -4.11 -12.26
N ALA A 304 14.07 -3.45 -11.46
CA ALA A 304 13.55 -4.00 -10.23
C ALA A 304 12.11 -4.51 -10.42
N PRO A 305 11.61 -5.42 -9.57
CA PRO A 305 10.29 -6.03 -9.70
C PRO A 305 9.16 -5.08 -9.24
N HIS A 306 9.05 -3.96 -9.93
CA HIS A 306 8.00 -2.96 -9.77
C HIS A 306 7.33 -2.72 -11.13
N TRP A 307 6.00 -2.75 -11.13
CA TRP A 307 5.22 -2.80 -12.35
C TRP A 307 4.30 -1.60 -12.53
N HIS A 308 4.01 -1.32 -13.79
CA HIS A 308 3.02 -0.35 -14.22
C HIS A 308 2.08 -1.05 -15.20
N LEU A 309 0.79 -1.06 -14.89
CA LEU A 309 -0.26 -1.53 -15.78
C LEU A 309 -0.70 -0.34 -16.64
N ALA A 310 -0.04 -0.19 -17.79
CA ALA A 310 -0.25 0.95 -18.69
C ALA A 310 -1.46 0.72 -19.61
N ARG A 311 -2.39 1.69 -19.64
CA ARG A 311 -3.56 1.65 -20.53
C ARG A 311 -3.13 1.84 -21.99
N ARG A 312 -3.51 0.94 -22.89
CA ARG A 312 -3.29 1.10 -24.33
C ARG A 312 -4.11 2.27 -24.86
N HIS A 313 -3.59 2.94 -25.88
CA HIS A 313 -4.19 4.14 -26.48
C HIS A 313 -5.36 3.80 -27.43
N THR A 314 -6.37 3.13 -26.90
CA THR A 314 -7.59 2.75 -27.63
C THR A 314 -8.82 3.23 -26.87
N ASP A 315 -9.90 3.55 -27.59
CA ASP A 315 -11.20 3.92 -27.03
C ASP A 315 -11.12 5.03 -25.94
N PRO A 316 -10.67 6.25 -26.28
CA PRO A 316 -10.61 7.35 -25.32
C PRO A 316 -12.03 7.74 -24.87
N LYS A 317 -12.19 7.96 -23.56
CA LYS A 317 -13.43 8.60 -23.03
C LYS A 317 -13.30 10.11 -23.14
N PRO A 318 -14.37 10.84 -23.43
CA PRO A 318 -14.34 12.30 -23.42
C PRO A 318 -13.90 12.83 -22.05
N MET A 319 -13.09 13.89 -22.07
CA MET A 319 -12.58 14.53 -20.86
C MET A 319 -12.60 16.03 -21.00
N THR A 320 -13.31 16.73 -20.10
CA THR A 320 -13.30 18.18 -19.99
C THR A 320 -12.25 18.62 -18.98
N CYS A 321 -11.38 19.56 -19.38
CA CYS A 321 -10.34 20.11 -18.53
C CYS A 321 -10.75 21.47 -17.96
N ILE A 322 -10.77 21.61 -16.64
CA ILE A 322 -10.88 22.89 -15.94
C ILE A 322 -9.49 23.42 -15.65
N LEU A 323 -9.14 24.50 -16.30
CA LEU A 323 -7.91 25.21 -16.04
C LEU A 323 -8.13 26.23 -14.93
N LEU A 324 -7.52 25.98 -13.77
CA LEU A 324 -7.61 26.85 -12.60
C LEU A 324 -6.62 28.02 -12.74
N THR A 325 -7.15 29.23 -12.87
CA THR A 325 -6.38 30.45 -13.13
C THR A 325 -6.36 31.36 -11.90
N GLN A 326 -5.29 32.15 -11.74
CA GLN A 326 -5.19 33.14 -10.67
C GLN A 326 -5.64 34.55 -11.14
N ASP A 327 -5.36 34.89 -12.39
CA ASP A 327 -5.64 36.25 -12.95
C ASP A 327 -6.24 36.22 -14.37
N GLY A 328 -6.68 35.07 -14.88
CA GLY A 328 -7.41 34.93 -16.15
C GLY A 328 -6.63 35.20 -17.43
N ALA A 329 -5.33 35.51 -17.35
CA ALA A 329 -4.54 36.06 -18.47
C ALA A 329 -3.54 35.15 -19.16
N SER A 330 -3.14 34.00 -18.55
CA SER A 330 -2.07 33.17 -19.09
C SER A 330 -2.55 32.24 -20.21
N GLN A 331 -1.69 32.04 -21.22
CA GLN A 331 -1.90 30.99 -22.21
C GLN A 331 -1.62 29.63 -21.56
N PRO A 332 -2.51 28.63 -21.71
CA PRO A 332 -2.27 27.32 -21.12
C PRO A 332 -1.07 26.65 -21.77
N ARG A 333 -0.08 26.30 -20.99
CA ARG A 333 1.02 25.40 -21.42
C ARG A 333 0.52 23.97 -21.73
N PHE A 334 -0.74 23.72 -21.43
CA PHE A 334 -1.45 22.46 -21.55
C PHE A 334 -1.57 21.89 -22.96
N ARG A 335 -1.65 22.75 -24.02
CA ARG A 335 -1.88 22.30 -25.40
C ARG A 335 -0.68 21.57 -26.05
N GLU A 336 0.50 21.66 -25.45
CA GLU A 336 1.73 21.14 -26.03
C GLU A 336 2.11 19.74 -25.53
N VAL A 337 1.43 19.22 -24.48
CA VAL A 337 1.82 17.98 -23.84
C VAL A 337 0.62 17.04 -23.73
N GLY A 338 0.53 16.05 -24.60
CA GLY A 338 -0.33 14.91 -24.41
C GLY A 338 -0.92 14.32 -25.68
N SER A 339 -0.91 13.00 -25.75
CA SER A 339 -1.56 12.19 -26.79
C SER A 339 -3.05 11.99 -26.56
N TYR A 340 -3.57 12.40 -25.39
CA TYR A 340 -4.98 12.18 -25.03
C TYR A 340 -5.88 13.29 -25.61
N PRO A 341 -6.93 12.94 -26.37
CA PRO A 341 -7.82 13.94 -26.97
C PRO A 341 -8.74 14.55 -25.90
N ALA A 342 -8.38 15.75 -25.41
CA ALA A 342 -9.28 16.49 -24.52
C ALA A 342 -10.49 17.00 -25.31
N ALA A 343 -11.69 16.78 -24.76
CA ALA A 343 -12.95 17.22 -25.40
C ALA A 343 -13.11 18.74 -25.37
N SER A 344 -12.79 19.38 -24.23
CA SER A 344 -12.90 20.83 -24.05
C SER A 344 -11.98 21.34 -22.95
N VAL A 345 -11.69 22.65 -22.96
CA VAL A 345 -10.94 23.36 -21.91
C VAL A 345 -11.76 24.56 -21.44
N ILE A 346 -12.04 24.62 -20.15
CA ILE A 346 -12.78 25.68 -19.49
C ILE A 346 -11.86 26.36 -18.48
N ARG A 347 -11.89 27.68 -18.39
CA ARG A 347 -11.13 28.44 -17.40
C ARG A 347 -11.98 28.83 -16.22
N VAL A 348 -11.47 28.61 -15.01
CA VAL A 348 -12.14 28.95 -13.76
C VAL A 348 -11.16 29.68 -12.85
N ASP A 349 -11.56 30.83 -12.33
CA ASP A 349 -10.79 31.58 -11.34
C ASP A 349 -10.77 30.83 -10.02
N LEU A 350 -9.60 30.65 -9.43
CA LEU A 350 -9.40 29.98 -8.13
C LEU A 350 -10.19 30.62 -6.98
N ARG A 351 -10.61 31.89 -7.14
CA ARG A 351 -11.43 32.63 -6.16
C ARG A 351 -12.93 32.36 -6.31
N SER A 352 -13.35 31.66 -7.36
CA SER A 352 -14.77 31.32 -7.58
C SER A 352 -15.30 30.40 -6.48
N ASP A 353 -16.57 30.51 -6.17
CA ASP A 353 -17.24 29.54 -5.30
C ASP A 353 -17.23 28.15 -5.97
N PRO A 354 -16.76 27.10 -5.30
CA PRO A 354 -16.76 25.75 -5.85
C PRO A 354 -18.14 25.29 -6.37
N ARG A 355 -19.24 25.76 -5.75
CA ARG A 355 -20.60 25.40 -6.12
C ARG A 355 -20.99 25.88 -7.52
N SER A 356 -20.30 26.88 -8.07
CA SER A 356 -20.49 27.34 -9.45
C SER A 356 -20.21 26.23 -10.48
N LEU A 357 -19.49 25.18 -10.10
CA LEU A 357 -19.20 24.01 -10.93
C LEU A 357 -20.35 23.00 -10.99
N ALA A 358 -21.42 23.15 -10.19
CA ALA A 358 -22.47 22.13 -10.07
C ALA A 358 -23.24 21.88 -11.40
N SER A 359 -23.53 22.96 -12.14
CA SER A 359 -24.20 22.83 -13.45
C SER A 359 -23.35 22.06 -14.45
N LEU A 360 -22.06 22.41 -14.55
CA LEU A 360 -21.11 21.71 -15.41
C LEU A 360 -20.93 20.26 -15.00
N ALA A 361 -20.78 19.98 -13.71
CA ALA A 361 -20.64 18.62 -13.20
C ALA A 361 -21.88 17.75 -13.54
N GLY A 362 -23.08 18.32 -13.44
CA GLY A 362 -24.33 17.65 -13.83
C GLY A 362 -24.42 17.35 -15.33
N GLU A 363 -24.01 18.29 -16.17
CA GLU A 363 -23.94 18.10 -17.62
C GLU A 363 -22.95 16.99 -18.02
N LEU A 364 -21.73 17.03 -17.48
CA LEU A 364 -20.70 16.04 -17.76
C LEU A 364 -21.05 14.65 -17.23
N ALA A 365 -21.71 14.59 -16.07
CA ALA A 365 -22.23 13.33 -15.50
C ALA A 365 -23.23 12.66 -16.44
N SER A 366 -24.10 13.43 -17.10
CA SER A 366 -25.09 12.90 -18.06
C SER A 366 -24.45 12.34 -19.34
N ARG A 367 -23.22 12.72 -19.65
CA ARG A 367 -22.45 12.27 -20.82
C ARG A 367 -21.40 11.21 -20.49
N GLU A 368 -21.31 10.77 -19.22
CA GLU A 368 -20.25 9.88 -18.73
C GLU A 368 -18.81 10.39 -19.02
N GLU A 369 -18.66 11.70 -19.11
CA GLU A 369 -17.42 12.39 -19.41
C GLU A 369 -16.58 12.55 -18.15
N LEU A 370 -15.26 12.45 -18.23
CA LEU A 370 -14.38 12.69 -17.09
C LEU A 370 -14.09 14.19 -16.93
N LEU A 371 -13.84 14.62 -15.70
CA LEU A 371 -13.52 16.00 -15.39
C LEU A 371 -12.09 16.08 -14.82
N CYS A 372 -11.23 16.81 -15.52
CA CYS A 372 -9.86 17.06 -15.10
C CYS A 372 -9.70 18.50 -14.58
N PHE A 373 -9.08 18.66 -13.42
CA PHE A 373 -8.61 19.95 -12.89
C PHE A 373 -7.12 20.08 -13.09
N MET A 374 -6.67 21.21 -13.58
CA MET A 374 -5.26 21.54 -13.71
C MET A 374 -5.00 23.01 -13.37
N ARG A 375 -3.90 23.25 -12.70
CA ARG A 375 -3.40 24.64 -12.54
C ARG A 375 -2.82 25.16 -13.84
N GLU A 376 -3.04 26.45 -14.12
CA GLU A 376 -2.52 27.11 -15.33
C GLU A 376 -0.97 27.13 -15.41
N ASP A 377 -0.30 27.13 -14.23
CA ASP A 377 1.16 27.12 -14.10
C ASP A 377 1.77 25.70 -13.99
N LEU A 378 0.95 24.65 -14.14
CA LEU A 378 1.43 23.26 -14.14
C LEU A 378 2.05 22.90 -15.50
N ALA A 379 3.33 22.53 -15.49
CA ALA A 379 4.00 21.90 -16.63
C ALA A 379 3.87 20.37 -16.51
N ILE A 380 2.96 19.79 -17.29
CA ILE A 380 2.76 18.33 -17.35
C ILE A 380 4.01 17.67 -17.92
N GLU A 381 4.41 16.53 -17.36
CA GLU A 381 5.63 15.82 -17.76
C GLU A 381 5.38 14.54 -18.55
N ASN A 382 4.27 13.86 -18.26
CA ASN A 382 3.91 12.64 -18.97
C ASN A 382 2.89 12.95 -20.07
N ALA A 383 3.23 12.67 -21.32
CA ALA A 383 2.32 12.85 -22.45
C ALA A 383 1.07 11.96 -22.37
N ASP A 384 1.17 10.82 -21.69
CA ASP A 384 0.11 9.81 -21.58
C ASP A 384 -0.75 9.96 -20.32
N TRP A 385 -0.71 11.12 -19.66
CA TRP A 385 -1.44 11.37 -18.40
C TRP A 385 -2.94 11.06 -18.47
N GLY A 386 -3.58 11.32 -19.59
CA GLY A 386 -5.01 11.06 -19.75
C GLY A 386 -5.32 9.57 -19.91
N TRP A 387 -4.43 8.80 -20.56
CA TRP A 387 -4.51 7.34 -20.65
C TRP A 387 -4.26 6.69 -19.30
N GLU A 388 -3.32 7.22 -18.53
CA GLU A 388 -3.08 6.81 -17.15
C GLU A 388 -4.34 7.00 -16.29
N ALA A 389 -4.96 8.18 -16.37
CA ALA A 389 -6.19 8.46 -15.63
C ALA A 389 -7.32 7.50 -16.02
N LEU A 390 -7.57 7.33 -17.32
CA LEU A 390 -8.59 6.40 -17.82
C LEU A 390 -8.33 4.97 -17.33
N GLY A 391 -7.07 4.52 -17.42
CA GLY A 391 -6.65 3.19 -17.00
C GLY A 391 -6.93 2.93 -15.52
N LEU A 392 -6.64 3.87 -14.64
CA LEU A 392 -6.88 3.73 -13.20
C LEU A 392 -8.38 3.67 -12.85
N PHE A 393 -9.24 4.41 -13.55
CA PHE A 393 -10.69 4.28 -13.37
C PHE A 393 -11.24 2.93 -13.88
N GLU A 394 -10.63 2.35 -14.93
CA GLU A 394 -11.01 1.03 -15.46
C GLU A 394 -10.49 -0.12 -14.57
N LEU A 395 -9.23 -0.02 -14.11
CA LEU A 395 -8.62 -1.02 -13.22
C LEU A 395 -9.30 -1.04 -11.85
N PHE A 396 -9.71 0.12 -11.33
CA PHE A 396 -10.25 0.28 -9.99
C PHE A 396 -11.57 1.08 -10.05
N PRO A 397 -12.71 0.40 -10.34
CA PRO A 397 -13.99 1.10 -10.59
C PRO A 397 -14.55 1.88 -9.40
N ASP A 398 -14.11 1.56 -8.18
CA ASP A 398 -14.42 2.30 -6.95
C ASP A 398 -13.64 3.62 -6.81
N THR A 399 -12.71 3.90 -7.74
CA THR A 399 -11.99 5.17 -7.79
C THR A 399 -12.96 6.30 -8.17
N VAL A 400 -12.97 7.37 -7.37
CA VAL A 400 -13.80 8.56 -7.59
C VAL A 400 -12.97 9.78 -7.95
N MET A 401 -11.70 9.79 -7.56
CA MET A 401 -10.77 10.90 -7.79
C MET A 401 -9.34 10.37 -7.95
N LEU A 402 -8.58 10.97 -8.86
CA LEU A 402 -7.17 10.71 -9.10
C LEU A 402 -6.37 12.01 -8.92
N GLY A 403 -5.12 11.91 -8.49
CA GLY A 403 -4.20 13.04 -8.48
C GLY A 403 -2.76 12.61 -8.75
N GLY A 404 -1.93 13.61 -9.06
CA GLY A 404 -0.58 13.41 -9.55
C GLY A 404 0.54 13.83 -8.61
N LEU A 405 1.76 13.54 -9.02
CA LEU A 405 2.98 14.04 -8.39
C LEU A 405 3.20 15.50 -8.76
N ILE A 406 3.16 16.39 -7.78
CA ILE A 406 3.46 17.81 -7.95
C ILE A 406 4.79 18.13 -7.30
N ARG A 407 5.68 18.75 -8.07
CA ARG A 407 7.00 19.18 -7.62
C ARG A 407 7.31 20.60 -8.08
N ASN A 408 8.26 21.25 -7.45
CA ASN A 408 8.77 22.54 -7.91
C ASN A 408 9.81 22.36 -9.03
N GLU A 409 10.25 23.44 -9.64
CA GLU A 409 11.27 23.44 -10.72
C GLU A 409 12.62 22.87 -10.27
N THR A 410 12.93 22.90 -8.96
CA THR A 410 14.15 22.29 -8.41
C THR A 410 14.02 20.78 -8.18
N GLY A 411 12.85 20.18 -8.48
CA GLY A 411 12.55 18.77 -8.32
C GLY A 411 12.19 18.35 -6.89
N GLU A 412 11.90 19.30 -6.01
CA GLU A 412 11.40 19.01 -4.68
C GLU A 412 9.89 18.71 -4.73
N ILE A 413 9.46 17.63 -4.07
CA ILE A 413 8.07 17.22 -3.99
C ILE A 413 7.26 18.24 -3.19
N LEU A 414 6.24 18.81 -3.79
CA LEU A 414 5.23 19.64 -3.14
C LEU A 414 4.06 18.78 -2.66
N GLU A 415 3.70 17.77 -3.47
CA GLU A 415 2.64 16.80 -3.18
C GLU A 415 2.92 15.46 -3.87
N ALA A 416 2.74 14.36 -3.11
CA ALA A 416 2.64 12.99 -3.60
C ALA A 416 1.47 12.33 -2.87
N GLY A 417 0.25 12.81 -3.15
CA GLY A 417 -0.95 12.53 -2.37
C GLY A 417 -1.01 13.31 -1.05
N LEU A 418 -2.22 13.46 -0.55
CA LEU A 418 -2.53 14.16 0.68
C LEU A 418 -3.07 13.18 1.73
N GLN A 419 -2.72 13.47 2.98
CA GLN A 419 -3.19 12.74 4.15
C GLN A 419 -4.10 13.64 4.98
N LEU A 420 -5.37 13.22 5.16
CA LEU A 420 -6.33 13.91 6.02
C LEU A 420 -5.92 13.77 7.50
N GLY A 421 -5.91 14.88 8.23
CA GLY A 421 -5.45 14.95 9.60
C GLY A 421 -3.94 15.14 9.77
N TYR A 422 -3.14 15.07 8.70
CA TYR A 422 -1.70 15.30 8.77
C TYR A 422 -1.39 16.79 8.92
N ARG A 423 -0.65 17.16 9.97
CA ARG A 423 -0.29 18.55 10.33
C ARG A 423 -1.49 19.48 10.57
N GLY A 424 -2.60 18.94 10.99
CA GLY A 424 -3.86 19.64 11.24
C GLY A 424 -4.98 19.11 10.35
N ALA A 425 -5.44 19.90 9.39
CA ALA A 425 -6.55 19.51 8.53
C ALA A 425 -6.15 18.51 7.44
N CYS A 426 -5.07 18.81 6.71
CA CYS A 426 -4.61 18.00 5.57
C CYS A 426 -3.16 18.38 5.18
N GLY A 427 -2.38 17.42 4.72
CA GLY A 427 -1.01 17.67 4.27
C GLY A 427 -0.39 16.51 3.49
N SER A 428 0.72 16.77 2.80
CA SER A 428 1.49 15.72 2.11
C SER A 428 2.66 15.27 2.97
N PRO A 429 2.70 13.99 3.40
CA PRO A 429 3.81 13.44 4.20
C PRO A 429 5.16 13.45 3.47
N ASP A 430 5.14 13.37 2.14
CA ASP A 430 6.34 13.33 1.29
C ASP A 430 6.84 14.72 0.88
N ARG A 431 6.13 15.80 1.25
CA ARG A 431 6.54 17.17 0.92
C ARG A 431 7.95 17.47 1.38
N GLY A 432 8.75 18.11 0.51
CA GLY A 432 10.13 18.49 0.75
C GLY A 432 11.14 17.36 0.48
N ARG A 433 10.71 16.19 -0.02
CA ARG A 433 11.63 15.18 -0.55
C ARG A 433 12.13 15.60 -1.93
N LYS A 434 13.34 15.17 -2.27
CA LYS A 434 13.85 15.32 -3.64
C LYS A 434 13.17 14.29 -4.56
N ARG A 435 13.07 14.60 -5.85
CA ARG A 435 12.57 13.64 -6.87
C ARG A 435 13.31 12.31 -6.85
N SER A 436 14.60 12.31 -6.50
CA SER A 436 15.42 11.09 -6.40
C SER A 436 15.20 10.28 -5.12
N ASP A 437 14.35 10.75 -4.20
CA ASP A 437 14.02 10.08 -2.94
C ASP A 437 12.69 9.33 -3.12
N PRO A 438 12.68 7.98 -3.19
CA PRO A 438 11.48 7.19 -3.43
C PRO A 438 10.47 7.24 -2.27
N GLY A 439 10.86 7.80 -1.12
CA GLY A 439 10.04 7.82 0.08
C GLY A 439 10.02 6.49 0.82
N TYR A 440 9.09 6.36 1.76
CA TYR A 440 8.91 5.16 2.57
C TYR A 440 8.50 3.98 1.67
N PHE A 441 9.33 2.92 1.63
CA PHE A 441 9.16 1.77 0.73
C PHE A 441 8.85 2.13 -0.74
N GLY A 442 9.38 3.26 -1.22
CA GLY A 442 9.24 3.68 -2.61
C GLY A 442 7.87 4.26 -2.98
N GLN A 443 7.04 4.59 -2.02
CA GLN A 443 5.64 4.99 -2.25
C GLN A 443 5.46 6.30 -3.01
N ALA A 444 6.44 7.22 -2.99
CA ALA A 444 6.38 8.43 -3.79
C ALA A 444 6.48 8.16 -5.31
N TRP A 445 6.92 6.97 -5.69
CA TRP A 445 7.09 6.52 -7.07
C TRP A 445 6.12 5.42 -7.50
N LYS A 446 5.10 5.13 -6.69
CA LYS A 446 4.11 4.07 -6.92
C LYS A 446 2.70 4.62 -6.99
N GLN A 447 1.90 4.02 -7.87
CA GLN A 447 0.45 4.20 -7.82
C GLN A 447 -0.06 3.60 -6.51
N ARG A 448 -0.93 4.33 -5.81
CA ARG A 448 -1.48 3.89 -4.51
C ARG A 448 -2.73 4.67 -4.13
N SER A 449 -3.50 4.13 -3.24
CA SER A 449 -4.59 4.85 -2.61
C SER A 449 -4.04 5.89 -1.61
N VAL A 450 -4.74 7.01 -1.49
CA VAL A 450 -4.43 8.12 -0.59
C VAL A 450 -5.72 8.69 0.01
N SER A 451 -5.61 9.53 1.05
CA SER A 451 -6.78 10.15 1.65
C SER A 451 -7.41 11.22 0.78
N ALA A 452 -6.59 12.02 0.09
CA ALA A 452 -7.01 13.11 -0.78
C ALA A 452 -5.89 13.47 -1.77
N VAL A 453 -6.21 14.30 -2.76
CA VAL A 453 -5.26 14.94 -3.68
C VAL A 453 -5.70 16.39 -3.92
N SER A 454 -4.78 17.28 -4.28
CA SER A 454 -5.13 18.67 -4.61
C SER A 454 -5.65 18.79 -6.04
N LEU A 455 -6.32 19.89 -6.33
CA LEU A 455 -6.77 20.20 -7.70
C LEU A 455 -5.65 20.73 -8.61
N HIS A 456 -4.38 20.67 -8.19
CA HIS A 456 -3.25 21.05 -9.05
C HIS A 456 -3.16 20.17 -10.31
N CYS A 457 -3.43 18.88 -10.14
CA CYS A 457 -3.61 17.90 -11.21
C CYS A 457 -4.52 16.80 -10.67
N ALA A 458 -5.79 16.86 -10.96
CA ALA A 458 -6.75 15.86 -10.49
C ALA A 458 -7.77 15.51 -11.56
N VAL A 459 -8.17 14.24 -11.62
CA VAL A 459 -9.28 13.78 -12.47
C VAL A 459 -10.36 13.21 -11.56
N VAL A 460 -11.60 13.65 -11.77
CA VAL A 460 -12.72 13.37 -10.85
C VAL A 460 -13.92 12.85 -11.66
N LYS A 461 -14.66 11.89 -11.11
CA LYS A 461 -15.97 11.51 -11.65
C LYS A 461 -16.97 12.66 -11.42
N PRO A 462 -17.62 13.21 -12.46
CA PRO A 462 -18.53 14.34 -12.33
C PRO A 462 -19.71 14.09 -11.38
N THR A 463 -20.25 12.87 -11.36
CA THR A 463 -21.31 12.47 -10.40
C THR A 463 -20.85 12.66 -8.96
N PHE A 464 -19.64 12.20 -8.65
CA PHE A 464 -19.06 12.33 -7.32
C PHE A 464 -18.78 13.79 -6.95
N LEU A 465 -18.27 14.59 -7.91
CA LEU A 465 -18.08 16.03 -7.70
C LEU A 465 -19.41 16.71 -7.39
N LEU A 466 -20.45 16.45 -8.20
CA LEU A 466 -21.78 17.06 -8.02
C LEU A 466 -22.35 16.77 -6.62
N GLU A 467 -22.29 15.50 -6.19
CA GLU A 467 -22.75 15.10 -4.85
C GLU A 467 -21.98 15.81 -3.74
N THR A 468 -20.67 15.96 -3.90
CA THR A 468 -19.82 16.68 -2.91
C THR A 468 -20.16 18.16 -2.87
N LEU A 469 -20.32 18.83 -4.02
CA LEU A 469 -20.64 20.25 -4.11
C LEU A 469 -21.95 20.60 -3.41
N GLN A 470 -22.96 19.71 -3.44
CA GLN A 470 -24.22 19.89 -2.75
C GLN A 470 -24.10 19.85 -1.21
N GLN A 471 -23.02 19.28 -0.69
CA GLN A 471 -22.79 19.10 0.75
C GLN A 471 -21.70 20.03 1.29
N LEU A 472 -21.05 20.83 0.43
CA LEU A 472 -20.02 21.75 0.88
C LEU A 472 -20.57 22.80 1.84
N PRO A 473 -19.89 23.08 2.97
CA PRO A 473 -20.27 24.14 3.87
C PRO A 473 -19.99 25.52 3.24
N PRO A 474 -20.67 26.59 3.70
CA PRO A 474 -20.25 27.95 3.40
C PRO A 474 -18.80 28.17 3.85
N GLY A 475 -18.00 28.85 2.99
CA GLY A 475 -16.58 29.10 3.27
C GLY A 475 -15.62 28.05 2.72
N ALA A 476 -16.10 26.97 2.09
CA ALA A 476 -15.26 26.07 1.31
C ALA A 476 -14.74 26.77 0.04
N SER A 477 -13.46 26.56 -0.29
CA SER A 477 -12.79 27.18 -1.42
C SER A 477 -12.30 26.16 -2.46
N LEU A 478 -12.11 26.60 -3.71
CA LEU A 478 -11.52 25.78 -4.77
C LEU A 478 -10.11 25.28 -4.42
N PRO A 479 -9.20 26.07 -3.82
CA PRO A 479 -7.90 25.57 -3.40
C PRO A 479 -7.95 24.40 -2.41
N PHE A 480 -9.00 24.32 -1.59
CA PHE A 480 -9.15 23.26 -0.59
C PHE A 480 -10.17 22.17 -0.97
N LEU A 481 -10.81 22.30 -2.12
CA LEU A 481 -11.83 21.36 -2.58
C LEU A 481 -11.34 19.91 -2.65
N GLY A 482 -10.06 19.69 -2.97
CA GLY A 482 -9.47 18.34 -2.97
C GLY A 482 -9.53 17.65 -1.61
N ALA A 483 -9.35 18.36 -0.51
CA ALA A 483 -9.50 17.81 0.85
C ALA A 483 -10.97 17.51 1.17
N TRP A 484 -11.91 18.38 0.79
CA TRP A 484 -13.35 18.14 0.93
C TRP A 484 -13.81 16.91 0.16
N LEU A 485 -13.35 16.76 -1.09
CA LEU A 485 -13.60 15.56 -1.92
C LEU A 485 -13.04 14.31 -1.24
N GLY A 486 -11.82 14.37 -0.70
CA GLY A 486 -11.21 13.25 0.03
C GLY A 486 -12.03 12.84 1.27
N ALA A 487 -12.49 13.81 2.06
CA ALA A 487 -13.33 13.55 3.23
C ALA A 487 -14.69 12.94 2.84
N TYR A 488 -15.29 13.42 1.75
CA TYR A 488 -16.53 12.86 1.23
C TYR A 488 -16.33 11.44 0.68
N ALA A 489 -15.22 11.21 -0.06
CA ALA A 489 -14.86 9.87 -0.54
C ALA A 489 -14.71 8.87 0.62
N LEU A 490 -14.06 9.28 1.71
CA LEU A 490 -13.91 8.44 2.90
C LEU A 490 -15.27 8.03 3.48
N ARG A 491 -16.21 8.96 3.60
CA ARG A 491 -17.56 8.69 4.13
C ARG A 491 -18.40 7.79 3.20
N LYS A 492 -18.18 7.88 1.89
CA LYS A 492 -18.93 7.11 0.89
C LYS A 492 -18.28 5.79 0.47
N GLY A 493 -17.09 5.49 0.98
CA GLY A 493 -16.33 4.31 0.59
C GLY A 493 -15.72 4.40 -0.82
N GLY A 494 -15.63 5.62 -1.39
CA GLY A 494 -14.95 5.88 -2.65
C GLY A 494 -13.42 5.88 -2.47
N ARG A 495 -12.69 5.52 -3.52
CA ARG A 495 -11.22 5.49 -3.53
C ARG A 495 -10.66 6.76 -4.15
N VAL A 496 -9.68 7.36 -3.48
CA VAL A 496 -8.82 8.42 -4.04
C VAL A 496 -7.46 7.80 -4.36
N VAL A 497 -6.96 8.00 -5.58
CA VAL A 497 -5.71 7.39 -6.05
C VAL A 497 -4.68 8.46 -6.40
N TYR A 498 -3.46 8.22 -6.00
CA TYR A 498 -2.27 8.94 -6.42
C TYR A 498 -1.51 8.14 -7.47
N SER A 499 -1.08 8.80 -8.55
CA SER A 499 -0.17 8.22 -9.55
C SER A 499 1.02 9.14 -9.80
N PRO A 500 2.27 8.61 -9.75
CA PRO A 500 3.46 9.38 -10.14
C PRO A 500 3.54 9.62 -11.66
N PHE A 501 2.69 8.97 -12.46
CA PHE A 501 2.55 9.18 -13.90
C PHE A 501 1.58 10.30 -14.28
N LEU A 502 0.89 10.86 -13.28
CA LEU A 502 0.12 12.10 -13.38
C LEU A 502 0.90 13.26 -12.78
N GLY A 503 0.60 14.50 -13.19
CA GLY A 503 1.16 15.69 -12.60
C GLY A 503 2.36 16.25 -13.34
N GLY A 504 3.21 16.99 -12.63
CA GLY A 504 4.33 17.69 -13.23
C GLY A 504 4.95 18.75 -12.33
N ALA A 505 5.58 19.77 -12.95
CA ALA A 505 6.24 20.87 -12.24
C ALA A 505 5.30 22.07 -12.06
N CYS A 506 5.22 22.56 -10.81
CA CYS A 506 4.46 23.76 -10.44
C CYS A 506 5.15 24.45 -9.27
N ASN A 507 5.32 25.78 -9.30
CA ASN A 507 5.99 26.49 -8.22
C ASN A 507 5.06 26.87 -7.06
N THR A 508 3.75 26.77 -7.25
CA THR A 508 2.76 27.12 -6.23
C THR A 508 2.40 25.90 -5.39
N ALA A 509 2.56 25.99 -4.08
CA ALA A 509 2.09 24.95 -3.18
C ALA A 509 0.55 24.95 -3.12
N TRP A 510 -0.07 23.75 -3.13
CA TRP A 510 -1.53 23.58 -3.13
C TRP A 510 -2.25 24.33 -2.00
N ASN A 511 -1.60 24.47 -0.85
CA ASN A 511 -2.16 25.13 0.33
C ASN A 511 -1.74 26.61 0.50
N ALA A 512 -1.21 27.24 -0.55
CA ALA A 512 -0.68 28.60 -0.44
C ALA A 512 -1.76 29.64 -0.12
N SER A 513 -2.97 29.45 -0.61
CA SER A 513 -4.12 30.36 -0.46
C SER A 513 -5.20 29.89 0.53
N ILE A 514 -4.99 28.75 1.21
CA ILE A 514 -5.95 28.23 2.18
C ILE A 514 -5.88 29.02 3.49
N THR A 515 -7.04 29.43 4.02
CA THR A 515 -7.13 30.17 5.26
C THR A 515 -7.16 29.26 6.48
N ILE A 516 -6.79 29.82 7.65
CA ILE A 516 -6.91 29.08 8.93
C ILE A 516 -8.36 28.76 9.24
N ASP A 517 -9.25 29.67 8.93
CA ASP A 517 -10.67 29.52 9.25
C ASP A 517 -11.26 28.36 8.47
N GLU A 518 -10.85 28.16 7.19
CA GLU A 518 -11.25 27.00 6.42
C GLU A 518 -10.64 25.70 6.95
N GLU A 519 -9.35 25.68 7.34
CA GLU A 519 -8.73 24.52 7.99
C GLU A 519 -9.45 24.14 9.29
N ASN A 520 -9.83 25.14 10.12
CA ASN A 520 -10.57 24.92 11.35
C ASN A 520 -11.99 24.43 11.08
N LEU A 521 -12.69 25.02 10.11
CA LEU A 521 -14.00 24.58 9.67
C LEU A 521 -13.97 23.11 9.21
N PHE A 522 -13.01 22.79 8.32
CA PHE A 522 -12.80 21.41 7.85
C PHE A 522 -12.57 20.43 8.99
N THR A 523 -11.65 20.75 9.90
CA THR A 523 -11.32 19.88 11.03
C THR A 523 -12.51 19.72 11.97
N SER A 524 -13.28 20.78 12.21
CA SER A 524 -14.44 20.71 13.11
C SER A 524 -15.56 19.83 12.56
N LEU A 525 -15.81 19.89 11.24
CA LEU A 525 -16.87 19.11 10.57
C LEU A 525 -16.46 17.66 10.27
N ASN A 526 -15.17 17.33 10.35
CA ASN A 526 -14.65 16.02 9.99
C ASN A 526 -13.96 15.31 11.15
N ARG A 527 -14.24 15.69 12.42
CA ARG A 527 -13.61 15.08 13.62
C ARG A 527 -13.79 13.58 13.72
N ASP A 528 -14.92 13.08 13.22
CA ASP A 528 -15.31 11.66 13.21
C ASP A 528 -14.46 10.78 12.30
N ILE A 529 -13.81 11.38 11.28
CA ILE A 529 -12.99 10.66 10.29
C ILE A 529 -11.51 11.07 10.31
N LEU A 530 -11.15 12.05 11.15
CA LEU A 530 -9.76 12.51 11.27
C LEU A 530 -9.08 11.98 12.52
N PRO A 531 -7.78 11.57 12.41
CA PRO A 531 -7.00 11.41 11.17
C PRO A 531 -7.37 10.13 10.41
N ASP A 532 -7.40 10.19 9.07
CA ASP A 532 -7.51 8.98 8.26
C ASP A 532 -6.18 8.20 8.30
N ARG A 533 -6.21 6.98 8.80
CA ARG A 533 -5.03 6.13 8.97
C ARG A 533 -4.96 4.96 7.97
N ARG A 534 -5.91 4.84 7.05
CA ARG A 534 -5.98 3.70 6.11
C ARG A 534 -4.71 3.56 5.26
N TYR A 535 -4.18 4.67 4.74
CA TYR A 535 -3.02 4.66 3.84
C TYR A 535 -1.78 5.36 4.44
N TYR A 536 -1.87 5.75 5.70
CA TYR A 536 -0.76 6.30 6.47
C TYR A 536 -0.65 5.56 7.80
N PRO A 537 0.31 4.61 7.92
CA PRO A 537 0.39 3.67 9.04
C PRO A 537 0.40 4.34 10.42
N LYS A 538 -0.33 3.72 11.36
CA LYS A 538 -0.52 4.23 12.73
C LYS A 538 0.77 4.57 13.48
N PRO A 539 1.86 3.76 13.40
CA PRO A 539 3.08 4.05 14.15
C PRO A 539 3.78 5.35 13.74
N PHE A 540 3.38 5.98 12.64
CA PHE A 540 4.02 7.21 12.18
C PHE A 540 3.35 8.48 12.69
N SER A 541 4.20 9.46 13.00
CA SER A 541 3.77 10.78 13.43
C SER A 541 2.95 11.52 12.38
N LEU A 542 1.84 12.12 12.78
CA LEU A 542 1.06 13.04 11.95
C LEU A 542 1.73 14.43 11.78
N ARG A 543 2.85 14.66 12.43
CA ARG A 543 3.59 15.94 12.33
C ARG A 543 4.82 15.85 11.46
N GLU A 544 5.39 14.65 11.31
CA GLU A 544 6.63 14.39 10.58
C GLU A 544 6.47 13.13 9.73
N GLY A 545 6.61 13.28 8.42
CA GLY A 545 6.36 12.20 7.47
C GLY A 545 7.24 10.98 7.71
N TYR A 546 6.60 9.85 7.99
CA TYR A 546 7.22 8.51 8.17
C TYR A 546 8.29 8.45 9.27
N VAL A 547 8.11 9.23 10.33
CA VAL A 547 8.92 9.14 11.55
C VAL A 547 8.09 8.44 12.62
N LEU A 548 8.65 7.42 13.28
CA LEU A 548 8.00 6.72 14.39
C LEU A 548 7.60 7.72 15.48
N ASP A 549 6.34 7.66 15.90
CA ASP A 549 5.85 8.46 17.02
C ASP A 549 6.17 7.74 18.34
N SER A 550 7.01 8.35 19.15
CA SER A 550 7.38 7.81 20.46
C SER A 550 6.31 8.02 21.53
N HIS A 551 5.23 8.77 21.23
CA HIS A 551 4.20 9.21 22.18
C HIS A 551 2.80 8.65 21.90
N GLU A 552 2.55 8.08 20.72
CA GLU A 552 1.28 7.36 20.51
C GLU A 552 1.30 6.03 21.28
N PRO A 553 0.19 5.69 21.96
CA PRO A 553 0.07 4.36 22.56
C PRO A 553 0.20 3.30 21.48
N ALA A 554 0.93 2.26 21.79
CA ALA A 554 1.30 1.24 20.81
C ALA A 554 0.08 0.47 20.27
N VAL A 555 -1.04 0.46 21.00
CA VAL A 555 -2.25 -0.28 20.63
C VAL A 555 -3.50 0.54 20.95
N THR A 556 -4.37 0.76 19.96
CA THR A 556 -5.71 1.35 20.13
C THR A 556 -6.80 0.37 19.74
#